data_e18a6e37cc1bba1f161737306cd411e0
#
_entry.id   e18a6e37cc1bba1f161737306cd411e0
#
_cell.length_a   1.000
_cell.length_b   1.000
_cell.length_c   1.000
_cell.angle_alpha   90.00
_cell.angle_beta   90.00
_cell.angle_gamma   90.00
#
_symmetry.space_group_name_H-M   'P 1'
#
loop_
_entity.id
_entity.type
_entity.pdbx_description
1 polymer ?
#
loop_
_entity_poly.entity_id
_entity_poly.type
_entity_poly.pdbx_seq_one_letter_code
_entity_poly.pdbx_strand_id
1 'polypeptide(L)'
;MHIIFNEDHYLDNTSVPIDLNQEPADLVILSFSDSDLNAFANAWKKTLVDFGRESVPTLRLANIKQLTHNLSIDTYIEKTVSKSKGILVRLIGGEQYWPYGLNYLKSVSIKKKIPLAVIPADGREDKVLDSYSNLPKSTLENLKNLCDDGGELSAQAVLAQMALAASLHFPAITEFSKVKSHGLYCYKKGILENFTVSTDAKPTVCIIFYRSYLMADDLEPIDQLFRDFKKRGIKCISIFVNSLKIKSTAKWIESMLSKISPIAILNATAFSAKSRETGKSPLDHVGAVSYTHLRAHETIRH
;
A
#
# COMPACT_ATOMS: atom_id res chain seq x y z
N MET A 1 6.40 4.87 -1.43
CA MET A 1 6.85 5.12 -0.05
C MET A 1 8.34 4.79 0.03
N HIS A 2 9.22 5.78 0.21
CA HIS A 2 10.59 5.47 0.56
C HIS A 2 10.63 5.31 2.07
N ILE A 3 10.91 4.13 2.52
CA ILE A 3 11.34 3.90 3.88
C ILE A 3 12.76 4.45 3.91
N ILE A 4 12.98 5.55 4.63
CA ILE A 4 14.33 5.97 4.98
C ILE A 4 14.76 4.95 6.02
N PHE A 5 15.49 3.92 5.59
CA PHE A 5 16.30 3.17 6.52
C PHE A 5 17.43 4.11 6.91
N ASN A 6 17.50 4.50 8.17
CA ASN A 6 18.76 4.93 8.72
C ASN A 6 19.74 3.80 8.44
N GLU A 7 20.80 4.08 7.70
CA GLU A 7 21.99 3.24 7.59
C GLU A 7 22.74 3.29 8.95
N ASP A 8 22.07 2.94 10.03
CA ASP A 8 22.74 2.64 11.26
C ASP A 8 23.27 1.22 11.14
N HIS A 9 24.57 1.21 10.93
CA HIS A 9 25.42 0.06 10.79
C HIS A 9 25.07 -1.07 11.76
N TYR A 10 25.09 -2.25 11.28
CA TYR A 10 25.10 -3.64 11.74
C TYR A 10 25.68 -3.97 13.14
N LEU A 11 25.85 -3.04 14.05
CA LEU A 11 26.50 -3.28 15.36
C LEU A 11 25.66 -2.88 16.58
N ASP A 12 24.45 -2.34 16.43
CA ASP A 12 23.57 -2.06 17.57
C ASP A 12 22.31 -2.96 17.54
N ASN A 13 22.48 -4.21 17.96
CA ASN A 13 21.42 -5.13 18.35
C ASN A 13 20.73 -4.68 19.67
N THR A 14 20.45 -3.40 19.83
CA THR A 14 19.79 -2.83 21.01
C THR A 14 18.26 -2.80 20.88
N SER A 15 17.68 -3.32 19.80
CA SER A 15 16.23 -3.48 19.73
C SER A 15 15.79 -4.57 20.71
N VAL A 16 14.97 -4.19 21.68
CA VAL A 16 14.37 -5.13 22.63
C VAL A 16 13.48 -6.11 21.84
N PRO A 17 13.60 -7.43 22.07
CA PRO A 17 12.74 -8.40 21.43
C PRO A 17 11.26 -8.11 21.70
N ILE A 18 10.44 -8.12 20.64
CA ILE A 18 9.01 -7.88 20.72
C ILE A 18 8.29 -9.19 20.40
N ASP A 19 7.36 -9.61 21.28
CA ASP A 19 6.38 -10.63 20.98
C ASP A 19 5.09 -9.93 20.51
N LEU A 20 4.66 -10.15 19.27
CA LEU A 20 3.42 -9.58 18.74
C LEU A 20 2.17 -10.16 19.39
N ASN A 21 2.31 -11.24 20.16
CA ASN A 21 1.25 -11.92 20.90
C ASN A 21 -0.01 -12.20 20.05
N GLN A 22 0.23 -12.60 18.78
CA GLN A 22 -0.83 -12.92 17.84
C GLN A 22 -1.13 -14.42 17.87
N GLU A 23 -2.39 -14.77 18.07
CA GLU A 23 -2.86 -16.14 17.93
C GLU A 23 -2.74 -16.62 16.47
N PRO A 24 -2.53 -17.93 16.24
CA PRO A 24 -2.51 -18.50 14.90
C PRO A 24 -3.74 -18.18 14.07
N ALA A 25 -3.57 -18.16 12.75
CA ALA A 25 -4.66 -17.99 11.78
C ALA A 25 -4.40 -18.84 10.53
N ASP A 26 -5.42 -18.99 9.69
CA ASP A 26 -5.30 -19.77 8.45
C ASP A 26 -4.34 -19.10 7.46
N LEU A 27 -4.45 -17.78 7.29
CA LEU A 27 -3.58 -17.01 6.43
C LEU A 27 -2.77 -15.99 7.25
N VAL A 28 -1.50 -15.83 6.89
CA VAL A 28 -0.59 -14.81 7.46
C VAL A 28 -0.04 -13.96 6.34
N ILE A 29 -0.16 -12.64 6.46
CA ILE A 29 0.44 -11.68 5.53
C ILE A 29 1.40 -10.78 6.26
N LEU A 30 2.62 -10.71 5.75
CA LEU A 30 3.72 -9.90 6.26
C LEU A 30 4.07 -8.82 5.23
N SER A 31 4.17 -7.57 5.64
CA SER A 31 4.61 -6.47 4.78
C SER A 31 5.35 -5.41 5.58
N PHE A 32 6.25 -4.66 4.91
CA PHE A 32 6.81 -3.41 5.45
C PHE A 32 5.84 -2.22 5.34
N SER A 33 4.79 -2.35 4.55
CA SER A 33 3.86 -1.26 4.21
C SER A 33 2.58 -1.37 5.03
N ASP A 34 2.30 -0.36 5.87
CA ASP A 34 1.03 -0.27 6.57
C ASP A 34 -0.15 -0.11 5.61
N SER A 35 0.05 0.55 4.46
CA SER A 35 -0.97 0.66 3.41
C SER A 35 -1.35 -0.71 2.82
N ASP A 36 -0.36 -1.62 2.62
CA ASP A 36 -0.65 -2.99 2.20
C ASP A 36 -1.48 -3.73 3.24
N LEU A 37 -1.05 -3.66 4.51
CA LEU A 37 -1.73 -4.33 5.62
C LEU A 37 -3.16 -3.81 5.78
N ASN A 38 -3.37 -2.51 5.66
CA ASN A 38 -4.70 -1.90 5.71
C ASN A 38 -5.58 -2.35 4.54
N ALA A 39 -5.04 -2.42 3.31
CA ALA A 39 -5.79 -2.91 2.17
C ALA A 39 -6.30 -4.35 2.39
N PHE A 40 -5.45 -5.25 2.91
CA PHE A 40 -5.84 -6.62 3.23
C PHE A 40 -6.83 -6.68 4.40
N ALA A 41 -6.65 -5.85 5.43
CA ALA A 41 -7.57 -5.78 6.56
C ALA A 41 -8.98 -5.35 6.12
N ASN A 42 -9.08 -4.32 5.29
CA ASN A 42 -10.34 -3.80 4.77
C ASN A 42 -11.02 -4.80 3.84
N ALA A 43 -10.26 -5.39 2.91
CA ALA A 43 -10.76 -6.44 2.02
C ALA A 43 -11.29 -7.65 2.80
N TRP A 44 -10.57 -8.10 3.83
CA TRP A 44 -11.01 -9.22 4.68
C TRP A 44 -12.26 -8.88 5.48
N LYS A 45 -12.30 -7.69 6.12
CA LYS A 45 -13.48 -7.22 6.87
C LYS A 45 -14.72 -7.14 5.99
N LYS A 46 -14.57 -6.59 4.77
CA LYS A 46 -15.69 -6.53 3.83
C LYS A 46 -16.18 -7.91 3.44
N THR A 47 -15.27 -8.83 3.12
CA THR A 47 -15.65 -10.20 2.79
C THR A 47 -16.37 -10.88 3.97
N LEU A 48 -15.96 -10.62 5.22
CA LEU A 48 -16.68 -11.10 6.40
C LEU A 48 -18.10 -10.54 6.50
N VAL A 49 -18.29 -9.27 6.20
CA VAL A 49 -19.62 -8.62 6.24
C VAL A 49 -20.51 -9.21 5.15
N ASP A 50 -19.98 -9.42 3.95
CA ASP A 50 -20.74 -9.86 2.79
C ASP A 50 -21.11 -11.36 2.85
N PHE A 51 -20.24 -12.21 3.40
CA PHE A 51 -20.36 -13.68 3.31
C PHE A 51 -20.41 -14.41 4.66
N GLY A 52 -20.20 -13.71 5.76
CA GLY A 52 -20.18 -14.31 7.10
C GLY A 52 -18.84 -14.94 7.48
N ARG A 53 -18.62 -15.09 8.79
CA ARG A 53 -17.34 -15.49 9.38
C ARG A 53 -16.92 -16.93 9.04
N GLU A 54 -17.87 -17.81 8.85
CA GLU A 54 -17.59 -19.23 8.57
C GLU A 54 -17.12 -19.48 7.14
N SER A 55 -17.39 -18.52 6.24
CA SER A 55 -17.05 -18.63 4.82
C SER A 55 -15.66 -18.04 4.49
N VAL A 56 -15.00 -17.38 5.45
CA VAL A 56 -13.76 -16.64 5.21
C VAL A 56 -12.66 -17.14 6.11
N PRO A 57 -11.48 -17.52 5.59
CA PRO A 57 -10.33 -17.93 6.39
C PRO A 57 -9.93 -16.85 7.41
N THR A 58 -9.45 -17.29 8.57
CA THR A 58 -8.89 -16.38 9.56
C THR A 58 -7.60 -15.76 9.05
N LEU A 59 -7.35 -14.47 9.37
CA LEU A 59 -6.21 -13.70 8.86
C LEU A 59 -5.39 -13.11 10.00
N ARG A 60 -4.06 -13.14 9.86
CA ARG A 60 -3.13 -12.33 10.65
C ARG A 60 -2.31 -11.45 9.73
N LEU A 61 -2.10 -10.23 10.17
CA LEU A 61 -1.31 -9.21 9.50
C LEU A 61 -0.21 -8.75 10.44
N ALA A 62 1.03 -8.69 9.97
CA ALA A 62 2.11 -8.14 10.77
C ALA A 62 3.04 -7.26 9.93
N ASN A 63 3.44 -6.12 10.51
CA ASN A 63 4.45 -5.27 9.91
C ASN A 63 5.84 -5.82 10.24
N ILE A 64 6.60 -6.12 9.17
CA ILE A 64 7.95 -6.70 9.27
C ILE A 64 8.91 -5.80 10.07
N LYS A 65 8.66 -4.49 10.14
CA LYS A 65 9.44 -3.56 10.97
C LYS A 65 9.43 -3.92 12.46
N GLN A 66 8.42 -4.63 12.92
CA GLN A 66 8.33 -5.12 14.30
C GLN A 66 9.07 -6.45 14.49
N LEU A 67 9.46 -7.10 13.40
CA LEU A 67 10.12 -8.39 13.35
C LEU A 67 11.58 -8.23 12.85
N THR A 68 12.33 -7.32 13.43
CA THR A 68 13.73 -7.06 13.07
C THR A 68 14.70 -7.83 13.95
N HIS A 69 14.37 -8.04 15.24
CA HIS A 69 15.17 -8.83 16.15
C HIS A 69 14.96 -10.33 15.91
N ASN A 70 16.05 -11.12 15.83
CA ASN A 70 15.96 -12.57 15.53
C ASN A 70 15.01 -13.32 16.47
N LEU A 71 15.06 -13.05 17.79
CA LEU A 71 14.16 -13.67 18.75
C LEU A 71 12.69 -13.29 18.54
N SER A 72 12.40 -12.07 18.06
CA SER A 72 11.03 -11.69 17.67
C SER A 72 10.55 -12.48 16.48
N ILE A 73 11.43 -12.68 15.48
CA ILE A 73 11.16 -13.51 14.30
C ILE A 73 10.90 -14.94 14.70
N ASP A 74 11.79 -15.54 15.50
CA ASP A 74 11.66 -16.92 15.98
C ASP A 74 10.34 -17.12 16.72
N THR A 75 10.07 -16.24 17.69
CA THR A 75 8.84 -16.31 18.49
C THR A 75 7.59 -16.22 17.61
N TYR A 76 7.57 -15.28 16.67
CA TYR A 76 6.42 -15.09 15.81
C TYR A 76 6.21 -16.26 14.83
N ILE A 77 7.30 -16.74 14.24
CA ILE A 77 7.23 -17.88 13.31
C ILE A 77 6.79 -19.14 14.06
N GLU A 78 7.34 -19.43 15.22
CA GLU A 78 7.00 -20.63 15.97
C GLU A 78 5.58 -20.59 16.53
N LYS A 79 5.18 -19.49 17.14
CA LYS A 79 3.86 -19.37 17.80
C LYS A 79 2.72 -19.21 16.80
N THR A 80 2.90 -18.39 15.77
CA THR A 80 1.82 -17.94 14.88
C THR A 80 1.94 -18.56 13.49
N VAL A 81 3.04 -18.27 12.76
CA VAL A 81 3.15 -18.62 11.34
C VAL A 81 3.21 -20.13 11.11
N SER A 82 3.94 -20.86 11.94
CA SER A 82 4.12 -22.30 11.78
C SER A 82 2.82 -23.12 11.89
N LYS A 83 1.74 -22.51 12.33
CA LYS A 83 0.40 -23.11 12.47
C LYS A 83 -0.56 -22.59 11.40
N SER A 84 -0.11 -21.70 10.52
CA SER A 84 -0.92 -21.20 9.40
C SER A 84 -0.99 -22.22 8.26
N LYS A 85 -1.91 -21.95 7.33
CA LYS A 85 -2.12 -22.78 6.12
C LYS A 85 -1.61 -22.08 4.86
N GLY A 86 -1.35 -20.77 4.90
CA GLY A 86 -0.79 -20.00 3.79
C GLY A 86 -0.10 -18.75 4.27
N ILE A 87 1.02 -18.39 3.62
CA ILE A 87 1.87 -17.24 3.99
C ILE A 87 2.13 -16.39 2.75
N LEU A 88 1.88 -15.09 2.86
CA LEU A 88 2.26 -14.09 1.87
C LEU A 88 3.22 -13.10 2.51
N VAL A 89 4.36 -12.85 1.87
CA VAL A 89 5.34 -11.83 2.27
C VAL A 89 5.49 -10.84 1.14
N ARG A 90 5.33 -9.55 1.44
CA ARG A 90 5.58 -8.44 0.52
C ARG A 90 6.76 -7.60 1.01
N LEU A 91 7.85 -7.60 0.22
CA LEU A 91 9.08 -6.90 0.58
C LEU A 91 9.37 -5.72 -0.34
N ILE A 92 9.87 -4.65 0.25
CA ILE A 92 10.42 -3.49 -0.46
C ILE A 92 11.94 -3.60 -0.39
N GLY A 93 12.62 -3.45 -1.54
CA GLY A 93 14.08 -3.35 -1.62
C GLY A 93 14.85 -4.66 -1.69
N GLY A 94 14.17 -5.82 -1.62
CA GLY A 94 14.80 -7.12 -1.83
C GLY A 94 15.15 -7.90 -0.55
N GLU A 95 15.81 -9.05 -0.70
CA GLU A 95 16.07 -9.99 0.39
C GLU A 95 16.92 -9.43 1.53
N GLN A 96 17.85 -8.49 1.22
CA GLN A 96 18.78 -7.91 2.17
C GLN A 96 18.11 -7.17 3.33
N TYR A 97 16.83 -6.81 3.18
CA TYR A 97 16.10 -6.10 4.22
C TYR A 97 15.51 -7.00 5.30
N TRP A 98 15.41 -8.32 5.03
CA TRP A 98 14.89 -9.25 6.03
C TRP A 98 15.39 -10.71 5.81
N PRO A 99 16.71 -10.92 5.66
CA PRO A 99 17.27 -12.20 5.22
C PRO A 99 17.02 -13.33 6.22
N TYR A 100 17.14 -13.06 7.52
CA TYR A 100 16.92 -14.06 8.56
C TYR A 100 15.47 -14.58 8.55
N GLY A 101 14.50 -13.69 8.51
CA GLY A 101 13.08 -14.06 8.48
C GLY A 101 12.71 -14.83 7.22
N LEU A 102 13.22 -14.43 6.04
CA LEU A 102 12.99 -15.15 4.79
C LEU A 102 13.52 -16.58 4.83
N ASN A 103 14.76 -16.77 5.28
CA ASN A 103 15.37 -18.11 5.40
C ASN A 103 14.59 -19.00 6.38
N TYR A 104 14.16 -18.44 7.51
CA TYR A 104 13.38 -19.20 8.49
C TYR A 104 11.98 -19.56 7.96
N LEU A 105 11.28 -18.63 7.34
CA LEU A 105 9.99 -18.89 6.69
C LEU A 105 10.09 -19.97 5.62
N LYS A 106 11.11 -19.89 4.75
CA LYS A 106 11.37 -20.91 3.73
C LYS A 106 11.54 -22.29 4.35
N SER A 107 12.37 -22.40 5.40
CA SER A 107 12.60 -23.65 6.12
C SER A 107 11.31 -24.22 6.71
N VAL A 108 10.53 -23.40 7.41
CA VAL A 108 9.25 -23.81 8.03
C VAL A 108 8.23 -24.19 6.97
N SER A 109 8.12 -23.42 5.88
CA SER A 109 7.17 -23.68 4.80
C SER A 109 7.42 -25.01 4.11
N ILE A 110 8.69 -25.34 3.86
CA ILE A 110 9.08 -26.65 3.29
C ILE A 110 8.78 -27.78 4.27
N LYS A 111 9.22 -27.65 5.53
CA LYS A 111 9.04 -28.69 6.57
C LYS A 111 7.57 -28.99 6.83
N LYS A 112 6.72 -27.97 6.85
CA LYS A 112 5.30 -28.09 7.18
C LYS A 112 4.38 -28.11 5.95
N LYS A 113 4.94 -28.02 4.74
CA LYS A 113 4.21 -27.97 3.48
C LYS A 113 3.20 -26.83 3.42
N ILE A 114 3.57 -25.66 3.97
CA ILE A 114 2.73 -24.46 3.95
C ILE A 114 3.03 -23.68 2.66
N PRO A 115 2.03 -23.36 1.83
CA PRO A 115 2.18 -22.44 0.70
C PRO A 115 2.80 -21.11 1.13
N LEU A 116 3.91 -20.74 0.52
CA LEU A 116 4.63 -19.51 0.77
C LEU A 116 4.82 -18.74 -0.53
N ALA A 117 4.28 -17.52 -0.59
CA ALA A 117 4.55 -16.53 -1.62
C ALA A 117 5.41 -15.41 -1.04
N VAL A 118 6.54 -15.13 -1.66
CA VAL A 118 7.40 -13.97 -1.35
C VAL A 118 7.49 -13.13 -2.61
N ILE A 119 6.92 -11.93 -2.59
CA ILE A 119 6.82 -11.06 -3.76
C ILE A 119 7.30 -9.64 -3.45
N PRO A 120 7.88 -8.93 -4.44
CA PRO A 120 8.28 -7.54 -4.28
C PRO A 120 7.06 -6.63 -4.09
N ALA A 121 7.23 -5.56 -3.31
CA ALA A 121 6.19 -4.56 -3.05
C ALA A 121 6.49 -3.20 -3.72
N ASP A 122 7.50 -3.13 -4.58
CA ASP A 122 7.95 -1.91 -5.26
C ASP A 122 7.74 -1.94 -6.80
N GLY A 123 6.98 -2.91 -7.30
CA GLY A 123 6.63 -3.04 -8.72
C GLY A 123 7.75 -3.62 -9.59
N ARG A 124 8.93 -3.94 -9.04
CA ARG A 124 10.04 -4.55 -9.77
C ARG A 124 9.94 -6.07 -9.82
N GLU A 125 10.57 -6.69 -10.81
CA GLU A 125 10.81 -8.12 -10.79
C GLU A 125 12.01 -8.42 -9.89
N ASP A 126 11.90 -9.42 -9.04
CA ASP A 126 12.96 -9.87 -8.16
C ASP A 126 13.02 -11.40 -8.12
N LYS A 127 13.89 -11.97 -8.97
CA LYS A 127 14.08 -13.43 -9.07
C LYS A 127 14.65 -14.04 -7.80
N VAL A 128 15.34 -13.25 -6.99
CA VAL A 128 15.90 -13.73 -5.73
C VAL A 128 14.78 -13.94 -4.73
N LEU A 129 13.84 -12.99 -4.61
CA LEU A 129 12.65 -13.15 -3.79
C LEU A 129 11.78 -14.34 -4.25
N ASP A 130 11.62 -14.53 -5.57
CA ASP A 130 10.89 -15.68 -6.11
C ASP A 130 11.46 -17.01 -5.59
N SER A 131 12.78 -17.11 -5.38
CA SER A 131 13.46 -18.34 -4.91
C SER A 131 13.12 -18.74 -3.47
N TYR A 132 12.56 -17.82 -2.69
CA TYR A 132 12.05 -18.11 -1.34
C TYR A 132 10.65 -18.71 -1.35
N SER A 133 9.91 -18.57 -2.44
CA SER A 133 8.56 -19.08 -2.61
C SER A 133 8.55 -20.57 -2.94
N ASN A 134 7.45 -21.24 -2.61
CA ASN A 134 7.19 -22.62 -2.99
C ASN A 134 5.93 -22.79 -3.86
N LEU A 135 5.41 -21.68 -4.39
CA LEU A 135 4.28 -21.64 -5.31
C LEU A 135 4.76 -21.56 -6.77
N PRO A 136 3.92 -22.00 -7.74
CA PRO A 136 4.22 -21.85 -9.16
C PRO A 136 4.48 -20.40 -9.56
N LYS A 137 5.40 -20.18 -10.50
CA LYS A 137 5.77 -18.83 -10.96
C LYS A 137 4.57 -18.04 -11.46
N SER A 138 3.65 -18.67 -12.21
CA SER A 138 2.42 -18.04 -12.69
C SER A 138 1.53 -17.54 -11.55
N THR A 139 1.49 -18.27 -10.44
CA THR A 139 0.76 -17.84 -9.23
C THR A 139 1.43 -16.63 -8.59
N LEU A 140 2.77 -16.60 -8.50
CA LEU A 140 3.50 -15.46 -7.97
C LEU A 140 3.32 -14.20 -8.84
N GLU A 141 3.39 -14.36 -10.15
CA GLU A 141 3.14 -13.26 -11.10
C GLU A 141 1.71 -12.72 -10.97
N ASN A 142 0.72 -13.61 -10.83
CA ASN A 142 -0.68 -13.21 -10.61
C ASN A 142 -0.85 -12.45 -9.29
N LEU A 143 -0.33 -12.98 -8.18
CA LEU A 143 -0.36 -12.32 -6.87
C LEU A 143 0.31 -10.94 -6.92
N LYS A 144 1.48 -10.85 -7.59
CA LYS A 144 2.17 -9.57 -7.77
C LYS A 144 1.31 -8.57 -8.54
N ASN A 145 0.76 -8.98 -9.68
CA ASN A 145 -0.09 -8.12 -10.51
C ASN A 145 -1.32 -7.62 -9.74
N LEU A 146 -1.99 -8.50 -9.01
CA LEU A 146 -3.13 -8.14 -8.16
C LEU A 146 -2.74 -7.12 -7.08
N CYS A 147 -1.60 -7.32 -6.41
CA CYS A 147 -1.10 -6.38 -5.43
C CYS A 147 -0.73 -5.03 -6.05
N ASP A 148 -0.14 -5.03 -7.25
CA ASP A 148 0.27 -3.82 -7.97
C ASP A 148 -0.96 -3.07 -8.55
N ASP A 149 -1.99 -3.80 -8.96
CA ASP A 149 -3.28 -3.22 -9.40
C ASP A 149 -3.98 -2.53 -8.24
N GLY A 150 -3.96 -3.14 -7.06
CA GLY A 150 -4.45 -2.56 -5.81
C GLY A 150 -5.96 -2.32 -5.73
N GLY A 151 -6.39 -1.77 -4.61
CA GLY A 151 -7.80 -1.60 -4.29
C GLY A 151 -8.39 -2.81 -3.57
N GLU A 152 -9.58 -2.63 -3.02
CA GLU A 152 -10.27 -3.63 -2.19
C GLU A 152 -10.48 -4.96 -2.94
N LEU A 153 -11.01 -4.90 -4.16
CA LEU A 153 -11.28 -6.11 -4.96
C LEU A 153 -9.99 -6.87 -5.32
N SER A 154 -8.91 -6.16 -5.62
CA SER A 154 -7.60 -6.78 -5.85
C SER A 154 -7.06 -7.46 -4.59
N ALA A 155 -7.20 -6.81 -3.43
CA ALA A 155 -6.81 -7.40 -2.15
C ALA A 155 -7.66 -8.63 -1.80
N GLN A 156 -8.98 -8.61 -2.06
CA GLN A 156 -9.85 -9.77 -1.94
C GLN A 156 -9.39 -10.90 -2.88
N ALA A 157 -9.01 -10.58 -4.13
CA ALA A 157 -8.52 -11.56 -5.10
C ALA A 157 -7.19 -12.21 -4.64
N VAL A 158 -6.29 -11.42 -4.02
CA VAL A 158 -5.06 -11.95 -3.41
C VAL A 158 -5.39 -12.92 -2.28
N LEU A 159 -6.32 -12.55 -1.38
CA LEU A 159 -6.76 -13.42 -0.28
C LEU A 159 -7.38 -14.72 -0.82
N ALA A 160 -8.22 -14.63 -1.85
CA ALA A 160 -8.81 -15.80 -2.51
C ALA A 160 -7.73 -16.69 -3.15
N GLN A 161 -6.74 -16.11 -3.83
CA GLN A 161 -5.65 -16.86 -4.46
C GLN A 161 -4.77 -17.57 -3.41
N MET A 162 -4.48 -16.91 -2.28
CA MET A 162 -3.74 -17.52 -1.17
C MET A 162 -4.55 -18.60 -0.47
N ALA A 163 -5.87 -18.40 -0.29
CA ALA A 163 -6.76 -19.40 0.26
C ALA A 163 -6.82 -20.64 -0.65
N LEU A 164 -6.93 -20.46 -1.97
CA LEU A 164 -6.89 -21.54 -2.95
C LEU A 164 -5.57 -22.33 -2.86
N ALA A 165 -4.43 -21.65 -2.81
CA ALA A 165 -3.12 -22.28 -2.65
C ALA A 165 -3.02 -23.07 -1.34
N ALA A 166 -3.70 -22.62 -0.29
CA ALA A 166 -3.79 -23.27 1.02
C ALA A 166 -4.89 -24.34 1.11
N SER A 167 -5.59 -24.65 0.01
CA SER A 167 -6.76 -25.55 -0.03
C SER A 167 -7.87 -25.12 0.93
N LEU A 168 -8.07 -23.82 1.07
CA LEU A 168 -9.11 -23.23 1.88
C LEU A 168 -10.24 -22.69 0.98
N HIS A 169 -11.46 -22.69 1.51
CA HIS A 169 -12.56 -21.99 0.88
C HIS A 169 -12.40 -20.48 1.02
N PHE A 170 -12.73 -19.75 -0.04
CA PHE A 170 -12.90 -18.29 -0.05
C PHE A 170 -14.05 -17.95 -1.00
N PRO A 171 -14.92 -17.01 -0.66
CA PRO A 171 -16.03 -16.62 -1.54
C PRO A 171 -15.55 -16.16 -2.92
N ALA A 172 -16.35 -16.45 -3.96
CA ALA A 172 -16.02 -16.04 -5.32
C ALA A 172 -16.09 -14.51 -5.45
N ILE A 173 -15.08 -13.93 -6.07
CA ILE A 173 -15.05 -12.49 -6.39
C ILE A 173 -15.58 -12.34 -7.82
N THR A 174 -16.75 -11.72 -7.96
CA THR A 174 -17.48 -11.63 -9.22
C THR A 174 -17.16 -10.36 -10.02
N GLU A 175 -16.66 -9.32 -9.35
CA GLU A 175 -16.31 -8.05 -9.98
C GLU A 175 -14.81 -7.76 -9.77
N PHE A 176 -14.17 -7.32 -10.83
CA PHE A 176 -12.78 -6.94 -10.82
C PHE A 176 -12.60 -5.61 -11.52
N SER A 177 -12.14 -4.59 -10.80
CA SER A 177 -11.81 -3.30 -11.37
C SER A 177 -10.38 -2.91 -11.05
N LYS A 178 -9.62 -2.60 -12.11
CA LYS A 178 -8.24 -2.12 -11.95
C LYS A 178 -8.22 -0.65 -11.61
N VAL A 179 -7.63 -0.29 -10.48
CA VAL A 179 -7.42 1.12 -10.13
C VAL A 179 -6.33 1.71 -11.04
N LYS A 180 -6.65 2.78 -11.77
CA LYS A 180 -5.72 3.50 -12.66
C LYS A 180 -4.47 3.97 -11.88
N SER A 181 -3.34 4.12 -12.58
CA SER A 181 -2.08 4.61 -11.98
C SER A 181 -2.17 6.06 -11.47
N HIS A 182 -3.06 6.85 -12.06
CA HIS A 182 -3.38 8.22 -11.70
C HIS A 182 -4.81 8.55 -12.12
N GLY A 183 -5.40 9.53 -11.48
CA GLY A 183 -6.77 9.95 -11.79
C GLY A 183 -7.27 11.01 -10.82
N LEU A 184 -8.56 11.31 -10.96
CA LEU A 184 -9.25 12.26 -10.11
C LEU A 184 -10.07 11.53 -9.05
N TYR A 185 -10.09 12.08 -7.85
CA TYR A 185 -10.91 11.63 -6.75
C TYR A 185 -11.77 12.76 -6.21
N CYS A 186 -12.98 12.43 -5.83
CA CYS A 186 -13.91 13.36 -5.20
C CYS A 186 -14.60 12.71 -4.02
N TYR A 187 -14.62 13.41 -2.89
CA TYR A 187 -15.35 12.98 -1.69
C TYR A 187 -16.79 12.57 -2.03
N LYS A 188 -17.24 11.45 -1.54
CA LYS A 188 -18.55 10.81 -1.78
C LYS A 188 -18.81 10.27 -3.19
N LYS A 189 -18.05 10.68 -4.21
CA LYS A 189 -18.21 10.18 -5.58
C LYS A 189 -17.15 9.13 -5.95
N GLY A 190 -16.08 9.02 -5.14
CA GLY A 190 -14.96 8.13 -5.41
C GLY A 190 -14.12 8.60 -6.61
N ILE A 191 -13.63 7.64 -7.39
CA ILE A 191 -12.83 7.91 -8.60
C ILE A 191 -13.73 8.51 -9.67
N LEU A 192 -13.28 9.62 -10.25
CA LEU A 192 -13.99 10.27 -11.36
C LEU A 192 -13.42 9.79 -12.70
N GLU A 193 -14.27 9.31 -13.60
CA GLU A 193 -13.86 8.91 -14.94
C GLU A 193 -13.59 10.13 -15.84
N ASN A 194 -14.40 11.17 -15.70
CA ASN A 194 -14.33 12.37 -16.51
C ASN A 194 -14.26 13.63 -15.64
N PHE A 195 -13.50 14.60 -16.11
CA PHE A 195 -13.42 15.93 -15.52
C PHE A 195 -14.21 16.91 -16.36
N THR A 196 -15.26 17.49 -15.79
CA THR A 196 -15.97 18.64 -16.35
C THR A 196 -15.52 19.92 -15.67
N VAL A 197 -15.03 20.85 -16.47
CA VAL A 197 -14.70 22.19 -15.97
C VAL A 197 -16.01 22.82 -15.50
N SER A 198 -16.07 23.17 -14.21
CA SER A 198 -17.24 23.89 -13.69
C SER A 198 -17.12 25.36 -14.07
N THR A 199 -18.21 25.93 -14.53
CA THR A 199 -18.35 27.36 -14.86
C THR A 199 -18.44 28.27 -13.61
N ASP A 200 -18.46 27.66 -12.40
CA ASP A 200 -18.50 28.43 -11.13
C ASP A 200 -17.19 29.16 -10.91
N ALA A 201 -17.26 30.47 -10.67
CA ALA A 201 -16.12 31.34 -10.38
C ALA A 201 -15.50 31.16 -8.97
N LYS A 202 -15.75 30.02 -8.29
CA LYS A 202 -15.21 29.75 -6.96
C LYS A 202 -13.73 29.41 -7.01
N PRO A 203 -12.94 29.90 -6.03
CA PRO A 203 -11.54 29.50 -5.90
C PRO A 203 -11.43 27.98 -5.74
N THR A 204 -10.51 27.37 -6.50
CA THR A 204 -10.33 25.92 -6.50
C THR A 204 -8.97 25.58 -5.93
N VAL A 205 -8.92 24.63 -4.98
CA VAL A 205 -7.70 24.03 -4.43
C VAL A 205 -7.55 22.62 -4.98
N CYS A 206 -6.34 22.23 -5.35
CA CYS A 206 -6.01 20.87 -5.77
C CYS A 206 -5.22 20.15 -4.69
N ILE A 207 -5.64 18.94 -4.32
CA ILE A 207 -4.89 18.06 -3.41
C ILE A 207 -4.28 16.95 -4.24
N ILE A 208 -2.96 16.74 -4.11
CA ILE A 208 -2.26 15.64 -4.79
C ILE A 208 -1.78 14.66 -3.73
N PHE A 209 -2.17 13.39 -3.87
CA PHE A 209 -1.85 12.34 -2.90
C PHE A 209 -1.45 11.03 -3.59
N TYR A 210 -0.85 10.11 -2.84
CA TYR A 210 -0.46 8.82 -3.40
C TYR A 210 -1.65 7.90 -3.63
N ARG A 211 -1.63 7.20 -4.76
CA ARG A 211 -2.57 6.12 -5.09
C ARG A 211 -2.68 5.06 -3.97
N SER A 212 -1.61 4.85 -3.21
CA SER A 212 -1.60 3.90 -2.10
C SER A 212 -2.63 4.21 -1.01
N TYR A 213 -2.96 5.48 -0.77
CA TYR A 213 -4.03 5.85 0.16
C TYR A 213 -5.40 5.39 -0.35
N LEU A 214 -5.63 5.57 -1.67
CA LEU A 214 -6.86 5.10 -2.30
C LEU A 214 -6.96 3.56 -2.26
N MET A 215 -5.84 2.87 -2.50
CA MET A 215 -5.77 1.41 -2.46
C MET A 215 -5.96 0.83 -1.06
N ALA A 216 -5.54 1.55 -0.03
CA ALA A 216 -5.68 1.16 1.36
C ALA A 216 -7.02 1.56 1.98
N ASP A 217 -7.86 2.30 1.23
CA ASP A 217 -9.06 2.96 1.75
C ASP A 217 -8.76 3.90 2.93
N ASP A 218 -7.56 4.50 2.93
CA ASP A 218 -7.07 5.43 3.95
C ASP A 218 -7.22 6.88 3.46
N LEU A 219 -8.47 7.26 3.18
CA LEU A 219 -8.82 8.53 2.55
C LEU A 219 -9.32 9.59 3.53
N GLU A 220 -9.52 9.24 4.80
CA GLU A 220 -10.11 10.16 5.78
C GLU A 220 -9.39 11.50 5.89
N PRO A 221 -8.02 11.59 5.87
CA PRO A 221 -7.34 12.88 5.86
C PRO A 221 -7.67 13.74 4.63
N ILE A 222 -7.79 13.11 3.46
CA ILE A 222 -8.12 13.78 2.19
C ILE A 222 -9.58 14.24 2.22
N ASP A 223 -10.47 13.38 2.67
CA ASP A 223 -11.91 13.66 2.79
C ASP A 223 -12.19 14.78 3.80
N GLN A 224 -11.44 14.82 4.90
CA GLN A 224 -11.55 15.90 5.87
C GLN A 224 -11.16 17.24 5.27
N LEU A 225 -10.07 17.30 4.48
CA LEU A 225 -9.69 18.52 3.76
C LEU A 225 -10.79 18.96 2.79
N PHE A 226 -11.41 18.01 2.08
CA PHE A 226 -12.56 18.32 1.22
C PHE A 226 -13.71 18.98 1.98
N ARG A 227 -14.06 18.41 3.14
CA ARG A 227 -15.14 18.93 4.01
C ARG A 227 -14.83 20.35 4.49
N ASP A 228 -13.58 20.59 4.89
CA ASP A 228 -13.16 21.86 5.45
C ASP A 228 -13.04 22.98 4.40
N PHE A 229 -12.53 22.66 3.21
CA PHE A 229 -12.56 23.61 2.09
C PHE A 229 -13.98 23.95 1.65
N LYS A 230 -14.86 22.94 1.56
CA LYS A 230 -16.26 23.13 1.21
C LYS A 230 -16.99 24.03 2.21
N LYS A 231 -16.75 23.88 3.51
CA LYS A 231 -17.32 24.75 4.57
C LYS A 231 -16.90 26.21 4.38
N ARG A 232 -15.71 26.46 3.81
CA ARG A 232 -15.18 27.80 3.53
C ARG A 232 -15.55 28.34 2.15
N GLY A 233 -16.42 27.67 1.41
CA GLY A 233 -16.82 28.07 0.07
C GLY A 233 -15.75 27.86 -1.01
N ILE A 234 -14.68 27.12 -0.70
CA ILE A 234 -13.59 26.80 -1.61
C ILE A 234 -13.88 25.44 -2.27
N LYS A 235 -13.74 25.40 -3.59
CA LYS A 235 -13.83 24.15 -4.35
C LYS A 235 -12.57 23.33 -4.17
N CYS A 236 -12.74 22.03 -3.95
CA CYS A 236 -11.63 21.11 -3.80
C CYS A 236 -11.70 20.00 -4.85
N ILE A 237 -10.56 19.69 -5.46
CA ILE A 237 -10.39 18.58 -6.39
C ILE A 237 -9.14 17.82 -5.95
N SER A 238 -9.22 16.48 -5.92
CA SER A 238 -8.05 15.67 -5.58
C SER A 238 -7.56 14.87 -6.78
N ILE A 239 -6.25 14.74 -6.87
CA ILE A 239 -5.52 13.94 -7.86
C ILE A 239 -4.77 12.86 -7.10
N PHE A 240 -5.02 11.58 -7.43
CA PHE A 240 -4.19 10.50 -6.95
C PHE A 240 -3.15 10.09 -7.98
N VAL A 241 -1.95 9.73 -7.53
CA VAL A 241 -0.83 9.36 -8.39
C VAL A 241 -0.02 8.21 -7.78
N ASN A 242 0.53 7.35 -8.63
CA ASN A 242 1.51 6.36 -8.19
C ASN A 242 2.90 6.99 -7.97
N SER A 243 3.28 7.93 -8.85
CA SER A 243 4.54 8.68 -8.74
C SER A 243 4.51 9.93 -9.61
N LEU A 244 4.99 11.05 -9.06
CA LEU A 244 5.19 12.31 -9.79
C LEU A 244 6.40 12.28 -10.73
N LYS A 245 7.26 11.27 -10.62
CA LYS A 245 8.49 11.13 -11.44
C LYS A 245 8.27 10.37 -12.75
N ILE A 246 7.13 9.71 -12.92
CA ILE A 246 6.81 9.01 -14.16
C ILE A 246 6.39 10.01 -15.21
N LYS A 247 7.11 10.07 -16.35
CA LYS A 247 6.92 11.06 -17.42
C LYS A 247 5.47 11.15 -17.93
N SER A 248 4.78 10.02 -18.10
CA SER A 248 3.37 9.99 -18.52
C SER A 248 2.44 10.60 -17.47
N THR A 249 2.64 10.26 -16.19
CA THR A 249 1.89 10.81 -15.06
C THR A 249 2.14 12.31 -14.91
N ALA A 250 3.40 12.77 -15.02
CA ALA A 250 3.76 14.18 -14.94
C ALA A 250 3.06 15.02 -16.02
N LYS A 251 3.12 14.58 -17.29
CA LYS A 251 2.42 15.24 -18.41
C LYS A 251 0.91 15.30 -18.22
N TRP A 252 0.32 14.22 -17.72
CA TRP A 252 -1.11 14.19 -17.45
C TRP A 252 -1.49 15.18 -16.34
N ILE A 253 -0.69 15.27 -15.26
CA ILE A 253 -0.89 16.22 -14.17
C ILE A 253 -0.81 17.66 -14.68
N GLU A 254 0.23 17.99 -15.46
CA GLU A 254 0.38 19.31 -16.07
C GLU A 254 -0.87 19.72 -16.87
N SER A 255 -1.35 18.79 -17.73
CA SER A 255 -2.58 18.99 -18.49
C SER A 255 -3.82 19.19 -17.60
N MET A 256 -3.93 18.40 -16.53
CA MET A 256 -5.07 18.51 -15.60
C MET A 256 -5.01 19.80 -14.77
N LEU A 257 -3.84 20.17 -14.26
CA LEU A 257 -3.67 21.43 -13.51
C LEU A 257 -3.96 22.64 -14.38
N SER A 258 -3.58 22.62 -15.67
CA SER A 258 -3.93 23.69 -16.61
C SER A 258 -5.44 23.81 -16.83
N LYS A 259 -6.19 22.69 -16.82
CA LYS A 259 -7.65 22.69 -16.93
C LYS A 259 -8.35 23.11 -15.64
N ILE A 260 -7.81 22.70 -14.48
CA ILE A 260 -8.37 22.99 -13.15
C ILE A 260 -8.09 24.45 -12.78
N SER A 261 -6.94 25.00 -13.17
CA SER A 261 -6.43 26.32 -12.82
C SER A 261 -6.56 26.61 -11.30
N PRO A 262 -5.97 25.76 -10.42
CA PRO A 262 -6.14 25.92 -8.99
C PRO A 262 -5.40 27.15 -8.47
N ILE A 263 -5.93 27.79 -7.43
CA ILE A 263 -5.26 28.90 -6.73
C ILE A 263 -4.18 28.40 -5.76
N ALA A 264 -4.27 27.13 -5.33
CA ALA A 264 -3.29 26.48 -4.48
C ALA A 264 -3.26 24.97 -4.75
N ILE A 265 -2.07 24.38 -4.55
CA ILE A 265 -1.85 22.94 -4.63
C ILE A 265 -1.31 22.46 -3.28
N LEU A 266 -2.02 21.52 -2.65
CA LEU A 266 -1.55 20.79 -1.48
C LEU A 266 -0.97 19.48 -1.94
N ASN A 267 0.34 19.32 -1.82
CA ASN A 267 1.03 18.10 -2.18
C ASN A 267 1.23 17.22 -0.95
N ALA A 268 0.39 16.19 -0.80
CA ALA A 268 0.47 15.17 0.26
C ALA A 268 1.35 13.97 -0.15
N THR A 269 2.20 14.11 -1.18
CA THR A 269 3.20 13.10 -1.51
C THR A 269 4.51 13.38 -0.76
N ALA A 270 5.21 12.31 -0.29
CA ALA A 270 6.38 12.45 0.58
C ALA A 270 7.66 12.92 -0.14
N PHE A 271 7.65 13.00 -1.48
CA PHE A 271 8.85 13.28 -2.26
C PHE A 271 8.73 14.54 -3.10
N SER A 272 9.91 15.15 -3.33
CA SER A 272 10.04 16.24 -4.28
C SER A 272 9.52 15.82 -5.66
N ALA A 273 8.60 16.61 -6.20
CA ALA A 273 8.11 16.46 -7.56
C ALA A 273 9.13 16.90 -8.61
N LYS A 274 10.28 17.48 -8.20
CA LYS A 274 11.31 17.98 -9.11
C LYS A 274 12.03 16.82 -9.83
N SER A 275 12.15 16.92 -11.15
CA SER A 275 13.00 16.06 -11.95
C SER A 275 14.47 16.30 -11.61
N ARG A 276 15.26 15.23 -11.45
CA ARG A 276 16.72 15.34 -11.25
C ARG A 276 17.43 15.91 -12.48
N GLU A 277 16.89 15.67 -13.68
CA GLU A 277 17.50 16.07 -14.95
C GLU A 277 17.22 17.55 -15.28
N THR A 278 16.02 18.03 -15.02
CA THR A 278 15.58 19.38 -15.45
C THR A 278 15.39 20.36 -14.31
N GLY A 279 15.40 19.90 -13.06
CA GLY A 279 15.08 20.71 -11.88
C GLY A 279 13.62 21.20 -11.82
N LYS A 280 12.81 20.90 -12.85
CA LYS A 280 11.42 21.34 -12.98
C LYS A 280 10.47 20.33 -12.33
N SER A 281 9.35 20.85 -11.81
CA SER A 281 8.25 20.05 -11.27
C SER A 281 7.03 20.15 -12.17
N PRO A 282 6.23 19.11 -12.35
CA PRO A 282 4.94 19.20 -13.02
C PRO A 282 3.96 20.14 -12.30
N LEU A 283 4.30 20.59 -11.10
CA LEU A 283 3.51 21.51 -10.28
C LEU A 283 3.90 23.00 -10.51
N ASP A 284 5.01 23.27 -11.22
CA ASP A 284 5.55 24.63 -11.37
C ASP A 284 4.76 25.52 -12.38
N HIS A 285 3.93 24.91 -13.24
CA HIS A 285 3.24 25.60 -14.33
C HIS A 285 1.96 26.35 -13.94
N VAL A 286 1.55 26.22 -12.71
CA VAL A 286 0.35 26.89 -12.21
C VAL A 286 0.83 27.96 -11.25
N GLY A 287 0.47 29.21 -11.44
CA GLY A 287 0.79 30.32 -10.52
C GLY A 287 0.22 30.12 -9.10
N ALA A 288 0.08 28.89 -8.68
CA ALA A 288 -0.46 28.44 -7.41
C ALA A 288 0.66 28.20 -6.40
N VAL A 289 0.40 28.53 -5.14
CA VAL A 289 1.29 28.22 -4.03
C VAL A 289 1.30 26.71 -3.79
N SER A 290 2.47 26.07 -3.94
CA SER A 290 2.64 24.66 -3.64
C SER A 290 3.13 24.48 -2.20
N TYR A 291 2.37 23.77 -1.38
CA TYR A 291 2.80 23.34 -0.05
C TYR A 291 3.28 21.90 -0.14
N THR A 292 4.58 21.68 0.04
CA THR A 292 5.18 20.37 0.20
C THR A 292 5.42 20.13 1.68
N HIS A 293 4.94 19.00 2.20
CA HIS A 293 5.00 18.51 3.57
C HIS A 293 3.77 18.83 4.45
N LEU A 294 2.73 18.06 4.30
CA LEU A 294 1.86 17.71 5.43
C LEU A 294 2.52 16.54 6.17
N ARG A 295 3.64 16.79 6.87
CA ARG A 295 4.06 15.92 7.96
C ARG A 295 3.18 16.29 9.14
N ALA A 296 2.54 15.27 9.73
CA ALA A 296 2.10 15.39 11.10
C ALA A 296 3.33 15.81 11.91
N HIS A 297 3.27 16.97 12.58
CA HIS A 297 4.28 17.36 13.54
C HIS A 297 4.30 16.28 14.62
N GLU A 298 5.35 15.46 14.66
CA GLU A 298 5.72 14.80 15.88
C GLU A 298 5.98 15.92 16.89
N THR A 299 5.10 16.03 17.85
CA THR A 299 5.29 16.89 19.01
C THR A 299 6.56 16.44 19.70
N ILE A 300 7.63 17.21 19.52
CA ILE A 300 8.82 17.10 20.33
C ILE A 300 8.36 17.37 21.78
N ARG A 301 8.26 16.31 22.58
CA ARG A 301 8.14 16.46 24.03
C ARG A 301 9.51 16.89 24.54
N HIS A 302 9.59 18.11 25.02
CA HIS A 302 10.65 18.56 25.90
C HIS A 302 10.55 17.86 27.26
#